data_40aa065f45c2b7649f093e14a15339b2
#
_entry.id   40aa065f45c2b7649f093e14a15339b2
#
_cell.length_a   1.000
_cell.length_b   1.000
_cell.length_c   1.000
_cell.angle_alpha   90.00
_cell.angle_beta   90.00
_cell.angle_gamma   90.00
#
_symmetry.space_group_name_H-M   'P 1'
#
loop_
_entity.id
_entity.type
_entity.pdbx_description
1 polymer ?
#
loop_
_entity_poly.entity_id
_entity_poly.type
_entity_poly.pdbx_seq_one_letter_code
_entity_poly.pdbx_strand_id
1 'polypeptide(L)'
;MNKKLLHWLAASSLMAALLSCDNTRPVHYDLLIQGGTIVDGSGAAAYAGDIAINGDTIIEIGELEDATATRVIDASGHVVSPGFIDLHTHADRNIRNNPGVENYLFQGVTTMLVGNCGNSPVHLDAYFQSVEETRIAPNLGMLIGHNAVRAEVMGNDNRPPTNDELTGMKELVKAAMDAGAFGMSTGLIYLPGTYSETDEVVALARVVAEEGGIYASHIRNEFNLIADAITEAITIGREAGLPVQISHFKVADNTMWGDSTVTLGLVAAARDEGLDVTVDQYPYTAASTGLINVIPAWARAGSHEDFQARLDDPETRAKIKAETMAILYGARAAGDLSRITVASFPSHPEYAGKTMAEVTQMNGREPTIENGAEVAMEILYDGGGSAIYHMMVEEDVQRIMQAPFTSIASDGSAVTFGKDVPHLRNYGTFPRVLRKYVREEGLLDLEQAIHKMTAMPADRIGHETRGRLAKGMIADISIFDPETVSDNDDWAHPHQYATGFSHVLVSGTLVISDGERTDAFPGKVLKRSVHE
;
A
#
# COMPACT_ATOMS: atom_id res chain seq x y z
N MET A 1 47.85 25.19 -91.68
CA MET A 1 48.26 23.81 -92.07
C MET A 1 47.82 22.84 -90.94
N ASN A 2 47.11 21.82 -91.38
CA ASN A 2 46.77 20.56 -90.69
C ASN A 2 45.81 20.66 -89.44
N LYS A 3 44.55 20.36 -89.64
CA LYS A 3 43.84 19.10 -89.87
C LYS A 3 44.11 18.04 -88.76
N LYS A 4 43.13 17.71 -87.95
CA LYS A 4 42.49 16.39 -87.85
C LYS A 4 41.65 16.38 -86.53
N LEU A 5 40.51 16.14 -86.66
CA LEU A 5 39.56 15.00 -86.75
C LEU A 5 38.93 14.67 -85.44
N LEU A 6 37.63 14.82 -85.45
CA LEU A 6 36.64 14.30 -84.58
C LEU A 6 36.81 12.82 -84.24
N HIS A 7 36.58 12.43 -83.00
CA HIS A 7 35.95 11.15 -82.69
C HIS A 7 34.97 11.32 -81.52
N TRP A 8 33.74 11.07 -81.84
CA TRP A 8 32.63 10.87 -80.88
C TRP A 8 32.82 9.51 -80.25
N LEU A 9 32.76 9.45 -78.92
CA LEU A 9 32.45 8.25 -78.14
C LEU A 9 31.31 8.56 -77.21
N ALA A 10 30.15 8.03 -77.57
CA ALA A 10 28.98 8.00 -76.72
C ALA A 10 29.24 7.06 -75.55
N ALA A 11 29.37 7.59 -74.34
CA ALA A 11 29.35 6.81 -73.12
C ALA A 11 27.90 6.78 -72.57
N SER A 12 27.25 5.66 -72.84
CA SER A 12 25.93 5.34 -72.21
C SER A 12 26.12 5.16 -70.74
N SER A 13 25.75 6.15 -69.97
CA SER A 13 25.63 6.03 -68.45
C SER A 13 24.40 5.20 -68.13
N LEU A 14 24.60 3.93 -67.84
CA LEU A 14 23.62 3.05 -67.23
C LEU A 14 23.55 3.44 -65.77
N MET A 15 22.55 4.25 -65.42
CA MET A 15 22.22 4.61 -64.03
C MET A 15 21.51 3.39 -63.41
N ALA A 16 22.29 2.50 -62.81
CA ALA A 16 21.73 1.44 -61.96
C ALA A 16 21.12 2.08 -60.74
N ALA A 17 19.78 2.19 -60.70
CA ALA A 17 19.03 2.45 -59.47
C ALA A 17 19.23 1.25 -58.56
N LEU A 18 20.15 1.37 -57.62
CA LEU A 18 20.20 0.51 -56.43
C LEU A 18 18.94 0.81 -55.63
N LEU A 19 17.87 0.07 -55.90
CA LEU A 19 16.80 -0.14 -54.91
C LEU A 19 17.45 -0.88 -53.74
N SER A 20 17.88 -0.12 -52.74
CA SER A 20 18.16 -0.65 -51.43
C SER A 20 16.82 -1.15 -50.88
N CYS A 21 16.48 -2.41 -51.11
CA CYS A 21 15.53 -3.10 -50.31
C CYS A 21 16.16 -3.18 -48.91
N ASP A 22 15.76 -2.27 -48.04
CA ASP A 22 16.03 -2.39 -46.64
C ASP A 22 15.25 -3.64 -46.16
N ASN A 23 15.93 -4.77 -46.22
CA ASN A 23 15.41 -6.06 -45.85
C ASN A 23 15.54 -6.18 -44.30
N THR A 24 15.05 -5.17 -43.60
CA THR A 24 14.86 -5.25 -42.16
C THR A 24 13.78 -6.30 -41.92
N ARG A 25 14.20 -7.48 -41.49
CA ARG A 25 13.22 -8.44 -40.98
C ARG A 25 12.41 -7.74 -39.91
N PRO A 26 11.05 -7.90 -39.91
CA PRO A 26 10.26 -7.33 -38.86
C PRO A 26 10.82 -7.79 -37.50
N VAL A 27 11.01 -6.85 -36.59
CA VAL A 27 11.48 -7.16 -35.25
C VAL A 27 10.40 -8.02 -34.58
N HIS A 28 10.82 -9.14 -34.00
CA HIS A 28 9.92 -10.07 -33.34
C HIS A 28 10.11 -9.97 -31.83
N TYR A 29 8.99 -9.80 -31.13
CA TYR A 29 8.93 -9.66 -29.68
C TYR A 29 8.26 -10.87 -29.01
N ASP A 30 8.43 -11.02 -27.70
CA ASP A 30 7.72 -12.04 -26.95
C ASP A 30 6.25 -11.66 -26.80
N LEU A 31 5.98 -10.38 -26.48
CA LEU A 31 4.64 -9.84 -26.30
C LEU A 31 4.55 -8.43 -26.92
N LEU A 32 3.41 -8.14 -27.54
CA LEU A 32 3.08 -6.83 -28.08
C LEU A 32 1.68 -6.43 -27.56
N ILE A 33 1.59 -5.26 -26.94
CA ILE A 33 0.33 -4.63 -26.54
C ILE A 33 0.04 -3.53 -27.56
N GLN A 34 -1.08 -3.62 -28.27
CA GLN A 34 -1.38 -2.74 -29.41
C GLN A 34 -2.64 -1.90 -29.18
N GLY A 35 -2.60 -0.68 -29.71
CA GLY A 35 -3.77 0.21 -29.85
C GLY A 35 -4.29 0.79 -28.55
N GLY A 36 -3.51 0.74 -27.47
CA GLY A 36 -3.92 1.24 -26.16
C GLY A 36 -3.75 2.75 -25.99
N THR A 37 -4.46 3.31 -25.02
CA THR A 37 -4.20 4.64 -24.49
C THR A 37 -3.17 4.52 -23.37
N ILE A 38 -1.95 4.97 -23.61
CA ILE A 38 -0.85 4.86 -22.65
C ILE A 38 -0.91 6.01 -21.67
N VAL A 39 -0.98 5.68 -20.37
CA VAL A 39 -0.78 6.57 -19.24
C VAL A 39 0.48 6.10 -18.51
N ASP A 40 1.60 6.73 -18.79
CA ASP A 40 2.93 6.19 -18.48
C ASP A 40 3.37 6.28 -17.01
N GLY A 41 2.52 6.81 -16.13
CA GLY A 41 2.77 6.97 -14.70
C GLY A 41 3.52 8.26 -14.34
N SER A 42 4.05 9.02 -15.30
CA SER A 42 4.77 10.27 -15.02
C SER A 42 3.87 11.43 -14.58
N GLY A 43 2.57 11.34 -14.81
CA GLY A 43 1.60 12.43 -14.67
C GLY A 43 1.48 13.30 -15.92
N ALA A 44 2.19 12.97 -17.01
CA ALA A 44 2.04 13.60 -18.31
C ALA A 44 0.74 13.13 -19.00
N ALA A 45 0.29 13.90 -19.99
CA ALA A 45 -0.92 13.58 -20.75
C ALA A 45 -0.83 12.21 -21.43
N ALA A 46 -1.96 11.49 -21.43
CA ALA A 46 -2.11 10.21 -22.12
C ALA A 46 -1.90 10.33 -23.62
N TYR A 47 -1.41 9.24 -24.23
CA TYR A 47 -1.17 9.16 -25.68
C TYR A 47 -1.48 7.76 -26.22
N ALA A 48 -1.81 7.67 -27.52
CA ALA A 48 -1.99 6.38 -28.19
C ALA A 48 -0.64 5.76 -28.51
N GLY A 49 -0.51 4.43 -28.38
CA GLY A 49 0.72 3.73 -28.73
C GLY A 49 0.67 2.24 -28.44
N ASP A 50 1.72 1.56 -28.87
CA ASP A 50 1.98 0.15 -28.67
C ASP A 50 3.15 -0.04 -27.70
N ILE A 51 3.20 -1.19 -27.03
CA ILE A 51 4.31 -1.56 -26.12
C ILE A 51 4.83 -2.93 -26.52
N ALA A 52 6.13 -3.01 -26.83
CA ALA A 52 6.82 -4.26 -27.12
C ALA A 52 7.66 -4.72 -25.93
N ILE A 53 7.55 -6.01 -25.60
CA ILE A 53 8.16 -6.62 -24.40
C ILE A 53 8.93 -7.87 -24.81
N ASN A 54 10.16 -8.02 -24.26
CA ASN A 54 10.93 -9.26 -24.30
C ASN A 54 11.29 -9.67 -22.87
N GLY A 55 10.96 -10.90 -22.51
CA GLY A 55 11.13 -11.40 -21.15
C GLY A 55 10.36 -10.54 -20.15
N ASP A 56 11.06 -9.89 -19.23
CA ASP A 56 10.47 -9.02 -18.22
C ASP A 56 10.61 -7.51 -18.52
N THR A 57 11.13 -7.14 -19.69
CA THR A 57 11.57 -5.76 -19.99
C THR A 57 10.79 -5.14 -21.13
N ILE A 58 10.39 -3.88 -20.98
CA ILE A 58 9.83 -3.04 -22.04
C ILE A 58 10.96 -2.64 -23.00
N ILE A 59 10.87 -3.09 -24.25
CA ILE A 59 11.91 -2.86 -25.26
C ILE A 59 11.66 -1.59 -26.06
N GLU A 60 10.38 -1.33 -26.39
CA GLU A 60 9.99 -0.18 -27.20
C GLU A 60 8.56 0.25 -26.89
N ILE A 61 8.31 1.55 -27.04
CA ILE A 61 6.97 2.16 -26.94
C ILE A 61 6.83 3.14 -28.11
N GLY A 62 5.71 3.07 -28.82
CA GLY A 62 5.43 3.96 -29.94
C GLY A 62 4.47 3.34 -30.96
N GLU A 63 4.55 3.81 -32.22
CA GLU A 63 3.81 3.21 -33.34
C GLU A 63 4.60 2.00 -33.86
N LEU A 64 4.09 0.78 -33.62
CA LEU A 64 4.79 -0.48 -33.95
C LEU A 64 3.99 -1.32 -34.96
N GLU A 65 3.42 -0.66 -36.00
CA GLU A 65 2.53 -1.28 -36.99
C GLU A 65 3.12 -2.51 -37.71
N ASP A 66 4.42 -2.52 -37.95
CA ASP A 66 5.14 -3.62 -38.64
C ASP A 66 5.75 -4.65 -37.67
N ALA A 67 5.58 -4.47 -36.37
CA ALA A 67 6.12 -5.38 -35.37
C ALA A 67 5.35 -6.70 -35.35
N THR A 68 6.06 -7.79 -35.04
CA THR A 68 5.45 -9.12 -34.81
C THR A 68 5.79 -9.60 -33.43
N ALA A 69 4.92 -10.42 -32.83
CA ALA A 69 5.17 -11.00 -31.52
C ALA A 69 4.66 -12.43 -31.43
N THR A 70 5.19 -13.17 -30.45
CA THR A 70 4.67 -14.51 -30.12
C THR A 70 3.24 -14.42 -29.59
N ARG A 71 2.93 -13.35 -28.83
CA ARG A 71 1.60 -13.02 -28.34
C ARG A 71 1.29 -11.54 -28.60
N VAL A 72 0.07 -11.26 -29.02
CA VAL A 72 -0.45 -9.90 -29.18
C VAL A 72 -1.65 -9.71 -28.26
N ILE A 73 -1.71 -8.59 -27.55
CA ILE A 73 -2.85 -8.13 -26.77
C ILE A 73 -3.42 -6.91 -27.48
N ASP A 74 -4.67 -6.99 -27.90
CA ASP A 74 -5.42 -5.83 -28.40
C ASP A 74 -5.92 -5.01 -27.19
N ALA A 75 -5.34 -3.83 -27.00
CA ALA A 75 -5.71 -2.89 -25.94
C ALA A 75 -6.58 -1.73 -26.47
N SER A 76 -7.17 -1.87 -27.66
CA SER A 76 -8.04 -0.85 -28.26
C SER A 76 -9.17 -0.48 -27.30
N GLY A 77 -9.35 0.81 -27.01
CA GLY A 77 -10.34 1.30 -26.05
C GLY A 77 -9.97 1.13 -24.57
N HIS A 78 -8.82 0.56 -24.27
CA HIS A 78 -8.32 0.38 -22.90
C HIS A 78 -7.20 1.36 -22.57
N VAL A 79 -7.06 1.62 -21.29
CA VAL A 79 -5.89 2.29 -20.70
C VAL A 79 -4.81 1.24 -20.44
N VAL A 80 -3.58 1.56 -20.84
CA VAL A 80 -2.38 0.79 -20.50
C VAL A 80 -1.55 1.65 -19.56
N SER A 81 -1.41 1.20 -18.31
CA SER A 81 -0.67 1.90 -17.26
C SER A 81 0.41 1.01 -16.66
N PRO A 82 1.39 1.58 -15.94
CA PRO A 82 2.22 0.76 -15.05
C PRO A 82 1.33 -0.01 -14.08
N GLY A 83 1.74 -1.19 -13.68
CA GLY A 83 1.10 -1.92 -12.58
C GLY A 83 1.18 -1.12 -11.28
N PHE A 84 0.12 -1.14 -10.51
CA PHE A 84 0.01 -0.33 -9.30
C PHE A 84 0.96 -0.85 -8.21
N ILE A 85 1.52 0.10 -7.45
CA ILE A 85 2.42 -0.14 -6.33
C ILE A 85 1.71 0.29 -5.05
N ASP A 86 1.41 -0.67 -4.19
CA ASP A 86 0.79 -0.42 -2.89
C ASP A 86 1.86 -0.28 -1.81
N LEU A 87 2.08 0.95 -1.34
CA LEU A 87 3.09 1.26 -0.30
C LEU A 87 2.69 0.80 1.10
N HIS A 88 1.42 0.46 1.31
CA HIS A 88 0.91 0.19 2.64
C HIS A 88 0.01 -1.04 2.64
N THR A 89 0.61 -2.21 2.88
CA THR A 89 -0.14 -3.46 3.01
C THR A 89 0.31 -4.27 4.22
N HIS A 90 -0.55 -5.20 4.63
CA HIS A 90 -0.31 -6.21 5.67
C HIS A 90 -0.36 -7.63 5.09
N ALA A 91 -0.01 -7.77 3.81
CA ALA A 91 -0.04 -9.05 3.09
C ALA A 91 1.00 -10.06 3.63
N ASP A 92 2.08 -9.58 4.26
CA ASP A 92 3.12 -10.40 4.91
C ASP A 92 2.59 -11.44 5.88
N ARG A 93 1.45 -11.15 6.52
CA ARG A 93 0.83 -12.04 7.51
C ARG A 93 0.27 -13.33 6.91
N ASN A 94 -0.15 -13.30 5.64
CA ASN A 94 -0.86 -14.43 5.02
C ASN A 94 -0.38 -14.79 3.61
N ILE A 95 0.54 -14.06 3.00
CA ILE A 95 0.97 -14.27 1.62
C ILE A 95 1.52 -15.69 1.36
N ARG A 96 2.14 -16.32 2.35
CA ARG A 96 2.63 -17.70 2.22
C ARG A 96 1.52 -18.75 2.16
N ASN A 97 0.33 -18.44 2.71
CA ASN A 97 -0.85 -19.30 2.66
C ASN A 97 -1.79 -18.92 1.50
N ASN A 98 -1.69 -17.68 1.02
CA ASN A 98 -2.45 -17.15 -0.11
C ASN A 98 -1.50 -16.44 -1.10
N PRO A 99 -0.60 -17.18 -1.80
CA PRO A 99 0.43 -16.59 -2.64
C PRO A 99 -0.09 -15.97 -3.94
N GLY A 100 -1.32 -16.30 -4.35
CA GLY A 100 -2.00 -15.71 -5.50
C GLY A 100 -2.39 -14.27 -5.27
N VAL A 101 -2.77 -13.95 -4.04
CA VAL A 101 -3.19 -12.59 -3.60
C VAL A 101 -4.16 -11.96 -4.60
N GLU A 102 -5.16 -12.74 -5.05
CA GLU A 102 -6.10 -12.35 -6.12
C GLU A 102 -6.80 -11.03 -5.80
N ASN A 103 -7.08 -10.77 -4.53
CA ASN A 103 -7.70 -9.53 -4.09
C ASN A 103 -6.88 -8.26 -4.42
N TYR A 104 -5.57 -8.38 -4.67
CA TYR A 104 -4.72 -7.30 -5.18
C TYR A 104 -4.57 -7.33 -6.70
N LEU A 105 -4.37 -8.50 -7.28
CA LEU A 105 -4.16 -8.62 -8.72
C LEU A 105 -5.36 -8.11 -9.53
N PHE A 106 -6.59 -8.40 -9.08
CA PHE A 106 -7.80 -7.88 -9.71
C PHE A 106 -8.01 -6.38 -9.54
N GLN A 107 -7.22 -5.72 -8.69
CA GLN A 107 -7.15 -4.26 -8.59
C GLN A 107 -6.03 -3.63 -9.44
N GLY A 108 -5.29 -4.42 -10.23
CA GLY A 108 -4.15 -3.94 -11.01
C GLY A 108 -2.86 -3.78 -10.21
N VAL A 109 -2.80 -4.26 -8.97
CA VAL A 109 -1.60 -4.16 -8.12
C VAL A 109 -0.60 -5.24 -8.50
N THR A 110 0.62 -4.82 -8.81
CA THR A 110 1.73 -5.71 -9.20
C THR A 110 2.85 -5.75 -8.17
N THR A 111 2.89 -4.76 -7.27
CA THR A 111 3.94 -4.64 -6.25
C THR A 111 3.34 -4.18 -4.92
N MET A 112 3.75 -4.82 -3.83
CA MET A 112 3.29 -4.53 -2.48
C MET A 112 4.48 -4.25 -1.57
N LEU A 113 4.40 -3.19 -0.76
CA LEU A 113 5.30 -2.94 0.36
C LEU A 113 4.62 -3.38 1.64
N VAL A 114 5.20 -4.34 2.33
CA VAL A 114 4.71 -4.90 3.59
C VAL A 114 5.60 -4.52 4.77
N GLY A 115 5.28 -5.01 5.97
CA GLY A 115 6.03 -4.65 7.17
C GLY A 115 5.63 -3.28 7.72
N ASN A 116 4.40 -2.84 7.45
CA ASN A 116 3.86 -1.55 7.86
C ASN A 116 3.37 -1.54 9.31
N CYS A 117 3.09 -0.34 9.84
CA CYS A 117 2.55 -0.10 11.19
C CYS A 117 3.38 -0.74 12.31
N GLY A 118 4.69 -0.80 12.15
CA GLY A 118 5.62 -1.32 13.13
C GLY A 118 5.69 -2.85 13.24
N ASN A 119 4.95 -3.58 12.41
CA ASN A 119 4.91 -5.05 12.46
C ASN A 119 5.57 -5.67 11.22
N SER A 120 6.53 -6.54 11.44
CA SER A 120 7.15 -7.38 10.42
C SER A 120 7.76 -8.63 11.04
N PRO A 121 8.13 -9.65 10.28
CA PRO A 121 9.18 -10.56 10.69
C PRO A 121 10.44 -9.77 11.04
N VAL A 122 11.17 -10.16 12.08
CA VAL A 122 12.42 -9.48 12.49
C VAL A 122 13.61 -9.98 11.67
N HIS A 123 13.63 -11.30 11.37
CA HIS A 123 14.68 -11.93 10.57
C HIS A 123 14.29 -11.96 9.09
N LEU A 124 14.57 -10.86 8.36
CA LEU A 124 14.11 -10.67 7.00
C LEU A 124 14.70 -11.66 6.00
N ASP A 125 15.96 -12.05 6.15
CA ASP A 125 16.58 -13.04 5.24
C ASP A 125 15.80 -14.35 5.20
N ALA A 126 15.47 -14.90 6.36
CA ALA A 126 14.71 -16.14 6.48
C ALA A 126 13.29 -15.98 5.93
N TYR A 127 12.67 -14.82 6.16
CA TYR A 127 11.35 -14.54 5.62
C TYR A 127 11.38 -14.42 4.09
N PHE A 128 12.30 -13.66 3.53
CA PHE A 128 12.46 -13.51 2.08
C PHE A 128 12.70 -14.87 1.40
N GLN A 129 13.60 -15.69 1.96
CA GLN A 129 13.80 -17.06 1.45
C GLN A 129 12.49 -17.85 1.46
N SER A 130 11.69 -17.78 2.54
CA SER A 130 10.43 -18.51 2.62
C SER A 130 9.39 -18.03 1.61
N VAL A 131 9.39 -16.72 1.25
CA VAL A 131 8.51 -16.16 0.23
C VAL A 131 8.95 -16.58 -1.18
N GLU A 132 10.27 -16.59 -1.45
CA GLU A 132 10.84 -17.06 -2.72
C GLU A 132 10.54 -18.55 -2.96
N GLU A 133 10.66 -19.38 -1.92
CA GLU A 133 10.31 -20.81 -1.98
C GLU A 133 8.80 -21.04 -2.22
N THR A 134 7.96 -20.19 -1.66
CA THR A 134 6.50 -20.26 -1.84
C THR A 134 6.10 -19.88 -3.27
N ARG A 135 6.84 -18.98 -3.92
CA ARG A 135 6.51 -18.36 -5.23
C ARG A 135 5.20 -17.59 -5.17
N ILE A 136 5.27 -16.29 -5.20
CA ILE A 136 4.13 -15.37 -5.11
C ILE A 136 3.77 -14.77 -6.48
N ALA A 137 2.54 -14.32 -6.64
CA ALA A 137 2.11 -13.73 -7.90
C ALA A 137 2.51 -12.24 -8.05
N PRO A 138 2.29 -11.32 -7.09
CA PRO A 138 2.80 -9.95 -7.14
C PRO A 138 4.24 -9.88 -6.60
N ASN A 139 4.92 -8.77 -6.89
CA ASN A 139 6.20 -8.46 -6.25
C ASN A 139 6.00 -8.01 -4.79
N LEU A 140 7.00 -8.21 -3.94
CA LEU A 140 6.94 -7.87 -2.52
C LEU A 140 8.24 -7.21 -2.06
N GLY A 141 8.14 -5.97 -1.55
CA GLY A 141 9.16 -5.30 -0.77
C GLY A 141 8.75 -5.24 0.71
N MET A 142 9.70 -4.94 1.63
CA MET A 142 9.42 -4.94 3.06
C MET A 142 10.10 -3.79 3.80
N LEU A 143 9.42 -3.31 4.85
CA LEU A 143 9.96 -2.46 5.91
C LEU A 143 10.23 -3.30 7.15
N ILE A 144 11.27 -2.98 7.93
CA ILE A 144 11.43 -3.55 9.26
C ILE A 144 10.51 -2.85 10.25
N GLY A 145 9.74 -3.61 11.02
CA GLY A 145 8.81 -3.07 12.01
C GLY A 145 9.48 -2.75 13.34
N HIS A 146 9.47 -1.48 13.77
CA HIS A 146 9.98 -1.05 15.08
C HIS A 146 9.32 -1.79 16.24
N ASN A 147 7.98 -1.95 16.22
CA ASN A 147 7.25 -2.64 17.28
C ASN A 147 7.70 -4.11 17.41
N ALA A 148 7.96 -4.76 16.26
CA ALA A 148 8.47 -6.12 16.24
C ALA A 148 9.89 -6.21 16.78
N VAL A 149 10.79 -5.30 16.39
CA VAL A 149 12.17 -5.21 16.90
C VAL A 149 12.17 -4.95 18.41
N ARG A 150 11.32 -4.02 18.87
CA ARG A 150 11.19 -3.71 20.30
C ARG A 150 10.66 -4.92 21.08
N ALA A 151 9.64 -5.61 20.55
CA ALA A 151 9.08 -6.81 21.17
C ALA A 151 10.09 -7.96 21.26
N GLU A 152 10.94 -8.13 20.26
CA GLU A 152 12.01 -9.16 20.25
C GLU A 152 13.03 -8.94 21.38
N VAL A 153 13.39 -7.67 21.64
CA VAL A 153 14.45 -7.33 22.61
C VAL A 153 13.89 -7.11 24.03
N MET A 154 12.71 -6.49 24.15
CA MET A 154 12.16 -6.02 25.43
C MET A 154 10.79 -6.61 25.77
N GLY A 155 10.17 -7.37 24.86
CA GLY A 155 8.75 -7.76 25.05
C GLY A 155 7.82 -6.56 25.03
N ASN A 156 6.76 -6.61 25.83
CA ASN A 156 5.77 -5.54 25.98
C ASN A 156 6.01 -4.66 27.22
N ASP A 157 7.27 -4.50 27.64
CA ASP A 157 7.61 -3.69 28.81
C ASP A 157 7.32 -2.19 28.55
N ASN A 158 6.64 -1.57 29.50
CA ASN A 158 6.38 -0.13 29.49
C ASN A 158 7.50 0.62 30.23
N ARG A 159 8.66 0.71 29.61
CA ARG A 159 9.85 1.44 30.08
C ARG A 159 10.75 1.81 28.90
N PRO A 160 11.63 2.80 29.03
CA PRO A 160 12.70 3.01 28.05
C PRO A 160 13.65 1.80 27.97
N PRO A 161 14.31 1.57 26.82
CA PRO A 161 15.37 0.58 26.69
C PRO A 161 16.60 0.96 27.50
N THR A 162 17.33 -0.04 27.99
CA THR A 162 18.72 0.15 28.42
C THR A 162 19.62 0.38 27.21
N ASN A 163 20.87 0.82 27.43
CA ASN A 163 21.82 1.01 26.34
C ASN A 163 22.10 -0.30 25.56
N ASP A 164 22.15 -1.43 26.25
CA ASP A 164 22.39 -2.74 25.63
C ASP A 164 21.17 -3.17 24.78
N GLU A 165 19.95 -2.96 25.29
CA GLU A 165 18.72 -3.23 24.55
C GLU A 165 18.60 -2.34 23.31
N LEU A 166 18.89 -1.04 23.43
CA LEU A 166 18.89 -0.12 22.29
C LEU A 166 19.95 -0.51 21.25
N THR A 167 21.11 -1.00 21.70
CA THR A 167 22.14 -1.52 20.79
C THR A 167 21.65 -2.76 20.07
N GLY A 168 21.05 -3.71 20.77
CA GLY A 168 20.45 -4.90 20.16
C GLY A 168 19.35 -4.57 19.14
N MET A 169 18.49 -3.58 19.43
CA MET A 169 17.49 -3.13 18.47
C MET A 169 18.15 -2.53 17.21
N LYS A 170 19.21 -1.71 17.36
CA LYS A 170 19.96 -1.16 16.21
C LYS A 170 20.59 -2.24 15.36
N GLU A 171 21.15 -3.29 15.98
CA GLU A 171 21.73 -4.44 15.25
C GLU A 171 20.67 -5.18 14.42
N LEU A 172 19.46 -5.38 14.97
CA LEU A 172 18.35 -5.99 14.23
C LEU A 172 17.88 -5.12 13.06
N VAL A 173 17.75 -3.81 13.26
CA VAL A 173 17.40 -2.86 12.18
C VAL A 173 18.48 -2.90 11.10
N LYS A 174 19.76 -2.84 11.47
CA LYS A 174 20.88 -2.91 10.51
C LYS A 174 20.85 -4.21 9.70
N ALA A 175 20.67 -5.36 10.37
CA ALA A 175 20.57 -6.65 9.71
C ALA A 175 19.41 -6.70 8.69
N ALA A 176 18.26 -6.10 9.03
CA ALA A 176 17.13 -6.02 8.12
C ALA A 176 17.42 -5.11 6.90
N MET A 177 18.12 -3.98 7.11
CA MET A 177 18.54 -3.12 6.01
C MET A 177 19.56 -3.81 5.11
N ASP A 178 20.50 -4.56 5.67
CA ASP A 178 21.47 -5.38 4.92
C ASP A 178 20.80 -6.50 4.12
N ALA A 179 19.71 -7.07 4.62
CA ALA A 179 18.88 -8.04 3.90
C ALA A 179 18.11 -7.43 2.71
N GLY A 180 18.00 -6.11 2.65
CA GLY A 180 17.36 -5.37 1.57
C GLY A 180 16.02 -4.73 1.93
N ALA A 181 15.74 -4.47 3.22
CA ALA A 181 14.58 -3.68 3.63
C ALA A 181 14.61 -2.28 3.00
N PHE A 182 13.44 -1.75 2.64
CA PHE A 182 13.30 -0.40 2.09
C PHE A 182 13.34 0.70 3.17
N GLY A 183 13.27 0.31 4.43
CA GLY A 183 13.28 1.24 5.56
C GLY A 183 12.67 0.63 6.82
N MET A 184 12.26 1.49 7.74
CA MET A 184 11.63 1.11 9.00
C MET A 184 10.22 1.67 9.10
N SER A 185 9.29 0.90 9.67
CA SER A 185 7.96 1.37 10.03
C SER A 185 7.75 1.41 11.54
N THR A 186 6.90 2.33 11.98
CA THR A 186 6.38 2.36 13.36
C THR A 186 4.88 2.26 13.41
N GLY A 187 4.37 1.73 14.51
CA GLY A 187 2.96 1.81 14.88
C GLY A 187 2.84 2.35 16.30
N LEU A 188 3.01 3.67 16.45
CA LEU A 188 3.14 4.30 17.77
C LEU A 188 1.85 4.34 18.58
N ILE A 189 0.71 4.00 17.99
CA ILE A 189 -0.56 3.78 18.70
C ILE A 189 -0.69 2.34 19.23
N TYR A 190 0.12 1.42 18.73
CA TYR A 190 0.07 0.00 19.06
C TYR A 190 1.15 -0.41 20.07
N LEU A 191 0.89 -1.48 20.84
CA LEU A 191 1.89 -2.10 21.69
C LEU A 191 2.95 -2.85 20.84
N PRO A 192 4.22 -2.86 21.27
CA PRO A 192 4.81 -2.06 22.35
C PRO A 192 5.26 -0.65 21.92
N GLY A 193 5.06 -0.26 20.64
CA GLY A 193 5.51 1.03 20.10
C GLY A 193 4.95 2.25 20.84
N THR A 194 3.75 2.14 21.42
CA THR A 194 3.15 3.23 22.21
C THR A 194 3.94 3.59 23.48
N TYR A 195 4.82 2.71 23.92
CA TYR A 195 5.69 2.93 25.09
C TYR A 195 7.05 3.55 24.74
N SER A 196 7.37 3.62 23.44
CA SER A 196 8.61 4.24 23.01
C SER A 196 8.53 5.77 23.08
N GLU A 197 9.63 6.38 23.46
CA GLU A 197 9.83 7.82 23.35
C GLU A 197 10.40 8.17 21.97
N THR A 198 10.26 9.41 21.55
CA THR A 198 10.72 9.89 20.24
C THR A 198 12.20 9.62 20.01
N ASP A 199 13.04 9.81 21.05
CA ASP A 199 14.49 9.60 20.98
C ASP A 199 14.88 8.15 20.65
N GLU A 200 14.12 7.16 21.13
CA GLU A 200 14.31 5.75 20.78
C GLU A 200 14.10 5.55 19.27
N VAL A 201 13.00 6.08 18.74
CA VAL A 201 12.67 5.95 17.31
C VAL A 201 13.71 6.69 16.46
N VAL A 202 14.14 7.90 16.85
CA VAL A 202 15.20 8.65 16.17
C VAL A 202 16.50 7.85 16.13
N ALA A 203 16.87 7.19 17.25
CA ALA A 203 18.10 6.41 17.32
C ALA A 203 18.11 5.21 16.35
N LEU A 204 16.96 4.58 16.10
CA LEU A 204 16.81 3.49 15.13
C LEU A 204 16.67 4.03 13.69
N ALA A 205 15.94 5.13 13.50
CA ALA A 205 15.79 5.80 12.22
C ALA A 205 17.13 6.29 11.64
N ARG A 206 18.10 6.68 12.48
CA ARG A 206 19.47 7.01 12.04
C ARG A 206 20.17 5.81 11.40
N VAL A 207 19.99 4.61 11.93
CA VAL A 207 20.54 3.38 11.30
C VAL A 207 19.94 3.18 9.90
N VAL A 208 18.63 3.43 9.75
CA VAL A 208 17.95 3.36 8.46
C VAL A 208 18.45 4.43 7.49
N ALA A 209 18.69 5.67 7.99
CA ALA A 209 19.19 6.79 7.20
C ALA A 209 20.60 6.51 6.64
N GLU A 210 21.48 5.92 7.44
CA GLU A 210 22.84 5.53 7.03
C GLU A 210 22.82 4.54 5.85
N GLU A 211 21.76 3.75 5.75
CA GLU A 211 21.54 2.78 4.67
C GLU A 211 20.66 3.34 3.51
N GLY A 212 20.26 4.61 3.55
CA GLY A 212 19.44 5.25 2.52
C GLY A 212 17.99 4.73 2.45
N GLY A 213 17.44 4.26 3.58
CA GLY A 213 16.05 3.83 3.68
C GLY A 213 15.08 4.95 4.05
N ILE A 214 13.79 4.61 4.17
CA ILE A 214 12.70 5.52 4.55
C ILE A 214 12.18 5.22 5.96
N TYR A 215 11.49 6.18 6.57
CA TYR A 215 10.72 6.02 7.79
C TYR A 215 9.22 6.12 7.46
N ALA A 216 8.44 5.06 7.72
CA ALA A 216 6.99 5.05 7.58
C ALA A 216 6.31 4.99 8.95
N SER A 217 5.28 5.80 9.19
CA SER A 217 4.68 5.91 10.52
C SER A 217 3.17 5.82 10.51
N HIS A 218 2.63 4.76 11.14
CA HIS A 218 1.34 4.89 11.80
C HIS A 218 1.58 5.73 13.05
N ILE A 219 1.15 6.99 13.00
CA ILE A 219 1.44 7.99 14.01
C ILE A 219 0.83 7.66 15.37
N ARG A 220 1.34 8.28 16.43
CA ARG A 220 0.96 8.00 17.82
C ARG A 220 -0.50 8.27 18.15
N ASN A 221 -1.11 9.23 17.44
CA ASN A 221 -2.50 9.61 17.64
C ASN A 221 -3.10 10.13 16.33
N GLU A 222 -4.23 9.56 15.90
CA GLU A 222 -4.99 9.97 14.71
C GLU A 222 -6.25 10.76 15.09
N PHE A 223 -6.39 11.13 16.37
CA PHE A 223 -7.54 11.77 16.99
C PHE A 223 -7.18 13.18 17.47
N ASN A 224 -7.59 13.53 18.68
CA ASN A 224 -7.45 14.85 19.30
C ASN A 224 -6.00 15.39 19.41
N LEU A 225 -4.97 14.53 19.33
CA LEU A 225 -3.55 14.91 19.35
C LEU A 225 -2.87 14.66 18.01
N ILE A 226 -3.62 14.64 16.92
CA ILE A 226 -3.11 14.33 15.59
C ILE A 226 -2.00 15.30 15.14
N ALA A 227 -2.14 16.59 15.46
CA ALA A 227 -1.14 17.60 15.09
C ALA A 227 0.22 17.34 15.77
N ASP A 228 0.21 16.96 17.05
CA ASP A 228 1.43 16.62 17.80
C ASP A 228 2.05 15.34 17.23
N ALA A 229 1.23 14.34 16.89
CA ALA A 229 1.70 13.08 16.34
C ALA A 229 2.29 13.22 14.91
N ILE A 230 1.73 14.09 14.07
CA ILE A 230 2.31 14.46 12.77
C ILE A 230 3.65 15.17 12.98
N THR A 231 3.70 16.10 13.92
CA THR A 231 4.93 16.84 14.27
C THR A 231 6.01 15.90 14.80
N GLU A 232 5.65 14.89 15.60
CA GLU A 232 6.57 13.84 16.05
C GLU A 232 7.17 13.08 14.87
N ALA A 233 6.35 12.61 13.94
CA ALA A 233 6.83 11.87 12.76
C ALA A 233 7.78 12.72 11.89
N ILE A 234 7.46 14.00 11.68
CA ILE A 234 8.31 14.96 10.96
C ILE A 234 9.63 15.20 11.73
N THR A 235 9.57 15.30 13.05
CA THR A 235 10.75 15.49 13.91
C THR A 235 11.68 14.30 13.83
N ILE A 236 11.15 13.07 13.85
CA ILE A 236 11.95 11.84 13.68
C ILE A 236 12.70 11.89 12.34
N GLY A 237 12.02 12.21 11.24
CA GLY A 237 12.67 12.34 9.93
C GLY A 237 13.73 13.44 9.89
N ARG A 238 13.43 14.61 10.46
CA ARG A 238 14.36 15.75 10.54
C ARG A 238 15.63 15.40 11.32
N GLU A 239 15.48 14.79 12.49
CA GLU A 239 16.62 14.47 13.36
C GLU A 239 17.45 13.28 12.90
N ALA A 240 16.82 12.32 12.24
CA ALA A 240 17.50 11.17 11.68
C ALA A 240 18.05 11.43 10.26
N GLY A 241 17.54 12.44 9.55
CA GLY A 241 18.00 12.82 8.21
C GLY A 241 17.53 11.87 7.10
N LEU A 242 16.26 11.39 7.16
CA LEU A 242 15.71 10.47 6.16
C LEU A 242 14.29 10.88 5.72
N PRO A 243 13.84 10.39 4.54
CA PRO A 243 12.49 10.62 4.06
C PRO A 243 11.43 10.02 4.98
N VAL A 244 10.30 10.73 5.15
CA VAL A 244 9.16 10.33 5.98
C VAL A 244 7.95 9.99 5.13
N GLN A 245 7.30 8.88 5.42
CA GLN A 245 5.99 8.49 4.92
C GLN A 245 5.01 8.44 6.09
N ILE A 246 4.03 9.33 6.15
CA ILE A 246 2.97 9.25 7.14
C ILE A 246 1.88 8.32 6.59
N SER A 247 1.70 7.20 7.26
CA SER A 247 0.86 6.09 6.82
C SER A 247 -0.63 6.41 6.93
N HIS A 248 -1.45 5.95 5.95
CA HIS A 248 -2.93 5.99 5.94
C HIS A 248 -3.50 7.28 6.53
N PHE A 249 -3.01 8.42 6.04
CA PHE A 249 -3.30 9.76 6.57
C PHE A 249 -4.80 10.04 6.63
N LYS A 250 -5.30 10.41 7.80
CA LYS A 250 -6.72 10.65 8.06
C LYS A 250 -6.94 11.56 9.25
N VAL A 251 -8.13 12.12 9.37
CA VAL A 251 -8.65 12.76 10.58
C VAL A 251 -9.74 11.86 11.13
N ALA A 252 -9.47 11.16 12.23
CA ALA A 252 -10.35 10.14 12.78
C ALA A 252 -11.26 10.63 13.93
N ASP A 253 -10.96 11.77 14.53
CA ASP A 253 -11.76 12.36 15.58
C ASP A 253 -12.96 13.11 14.98
N ASN A 254 -14.18 12.72 15.39
CA ASN A 254 -15.41 13.34 14.91
C ASN A 254 -15.56 14.83 15.28
N THR A 255 -14.85 15.30 16.30
CA THR A 255 -14.82 16.72 16.66
C THR A 255 -13.90 17.56 15.78
N MET A 256 -13.06 16.89 14.98
CA MET A 256 -12.07 17.49 14.07
C MET A 256 -12.39 17.20 12.59
N TRP A 257 -13.53 16.61 12.27
CA TRP A 257 -13.90 16.36 10.88
C TRP A 257 -13.97 17.68 10.08
N GLY A 258 -13.34 17.69 8.92
CA GLY A 258 -13.13 18.88 8.09
C GLY A 258 -11.75 19.54 8.31
N ASP A 259 -11.02 19.19 9.36
CA ASP A 259 -9.73 19.81 9.73
C ASP A 259 -8.51 19.24 8.98
N SER A 260 -8.72 18.40 7.95
CA SER A 260 -7.61 17.89 7.12
C SER A 260 -6.79 19.02 6.46
N THR A 261 -7.35 20.22 6.32
CA THR A 261 -6.60 21.42 5.91
C THR A 261 -5.45 21.75 6.89
N VAL A 262 -5.71 21.63 8.19
CA VAL A 262 -4.70 21.90 9.23
C VAL A 262 -3.61 20.82 9.20
N THR A 263 -4.01 19.55 9.16
CA THR A 263 -3.05 18.44 9.18
C THR A 263 -2.19 18.38 7.91
N LEU A 264 -2.78 18.61 6.73
CA LEU A 264 -2.03 18.76 5.47
C LEU A 264 -1.11 19.99 5.49
N GLY A 265 -1.53 21.08 6.16
CA GLY A 265 -0.71 22.28 6.34
C GLY A 265 0.59 22.00 7.09
N LEU A 266 0.59 21.11 8.10
CA LEU A 266 1.81 20.70 8.81
C LEU A 266 2.79 19.97 7.88
N VAL A 267 2.27 19.07 7.03
CA VAL A 267 3.10 18.35 6.05
C VAL A 267 3.65 19.32 5.00
N ALA A 268 2.81 20.22 4.47
CA ALA A 268 3.23 21.22 3.49
C ALA A 268 4.33 22.12 4.05
N ALA A 269 4.19 22.63 5.29
CA ALA A 269 5.19 23.46 5.95
C ALA A 269 6.53 22.73 6.11
N ALA A 270 6.53 21.46 6.49
CA ALA A 270 7.75 20.65 6.58
C ALA A 270 8.42 20.48 5.20
N ARG A 271 7.64 20.30 4.14
CA ARG A 271 8.15 20.25 2.75
C ARG A 271 8.71 21.58 2.28
N ASP A 272 8.10 22.71 2.66
CA ASP A 272 8.61 24.06 2.38
C ASP A 272 9.95 24.34 3.08
N GLU A 273 10.20 23.68 4.23
CA GLU A 273 11.51 23.67 4.92
C GLU A 273 12.54 22.75 4.22
N GLY A 274 12.16 22.03 3.16
CA GLY A 274 13.02 21.12 2.40
C GLY A 274 13.08 19.69 2.93
N LEU A 275 12.19 19.32 3.86
CA LEU A 275 12.08 17.93 4.33
C LEU A 275 11.29 17.07 3.32
N ASP A 276 11.75 15.87 3.08
CA ASP A 276 11.04 14.91 2.22
C ASP A 276 9.97 14.16 3.01
N VAL A 277 8.77 14.73 3.07
CA VAL A 277 7.61 14.16 3.75
C VAL A 277 6.51 13.90 2.74
N THR A 278 5.99 12.67 2.70
CA THR A 278 4.79 12.27 1.93
C THR A 278 3.81 11.52 2.81
N VAL A 279 2.61 11.33 2.31
CA VAL A 279 1.57 10.58 3.00
C VAL A 279 0.95 9.54 2.06
N ASP A 280 0.33 8.49 2.60
CA ASP A 280 -0.53 7.60 1.84
C ASP A 280 -1.96 7.58 2.40
N GLN A 281 -2.91 7.14 1.57
CA GLN A 281 -4.32 7.14 1.91
C GLN A 281 -5.06 6.03 1.18
N TYR A 282 -6.06 5.41 1.85
CA TYR A 282 -7.09 4.59 1.21
C TYR A 282 -8.38 5.40 1.00
N PRO A 283 -9.16 5.12 -0.07
CA PRO A 283 -10.29 5.94 -0.50
C PRO A 283 -11.60 5.55 0.21
N TYR A 284 -11.61 5.44 1.52
CA TYR A 284 -12.78 5.04 2.33
C TYR A 284 -12.91 5.89 3.58
N THR A 285 -14.14 6.02 4.07
CA THR A 285 -14.48 6.75 5.32
C THR A 285 -14.48 5.87 6.57
N ALA A 286 -14.01 4.62 6.43
CA ALA A 286 -13.85 3.68 7.53
C ALA A 286 -12.40 3.20 7.62
N ALA A 287 -11.98 2.85 8.83
CA ALA A 287 -10.69 2.21 9.11
C ALA A 287 -10.90 0.77 9.60
N SER A 288 -9.84 -0.05 9.63
CA SER A 288 -9.91 -1.38 10.22
C SER A 288 -8.66 -1.66 11.06
N THR A 289 -8.90 -2.12 12.30
CA THR A 289 -7.84 -2.53 13.22
C THR A 289 -8.36 -3.51 14.25
N GLY A 290 -7.51 -3.97 15.18
CA GLY A 290 -7.93 -4.88 16.26
C GLY A 290 -9.03 -4.28 17.13
N LEU A 291 -10.07 -5.08 17.44
CA LEU A 291 -11.15 -4.66 18.35
C LEU A 291 -10.61 -4.29 19.74
N ILE A 292 -9.51 -4.93 20.17
CA ILE A 292 -8.82 -4.63 21.45
C ILE A 292 -8.44 -3.14 21.60
N ASN A 293 -8.40 -2.36 20.51
CA ASN A 293 -8.09 -0.93 20.56
C ASN A 293 -9.21 -0.03 21.13
N VAL A 294 -10.35 -0.60 21.51
CA VAL A 294 -11.34 0.09 22.35
C VAL A 294 -10.97 0.03 23.85
N ILE A 295 -10.00 -0.82 24.23
CA ILE A 295 -9.49 -0.95 25.59
C ILE A 295 -8.26 -0.04 25.77
N PRO A 296 -8.13 0.69 26.89
CA PRO A 296 -6.99 1.57 27.12
C PRO A 296 -5.65 0.82 27.11
N ALA A 297 -4.61 1.45 26.56
CA ALA A 297 -3.31 0.81 26.31
C ALA A 297 -2.68 0.19 27.58
N TRP A 298 -2.74 0.91 28.72
CA TRP A 298 -2.18 0.41 29.98
C TRP A 298 -2.82 -0.90 30.46
N ALA A 299 -4.12 -1.10 30.16
CA ALA A 299 -4.83 -2.32 30.54
C ALA A 299 -4.40 -3.54 29.70
N ARG A 300 -3.83 -3.32 28.54
CA ARG A 300 -3.35 -4.35 27.61
C ARG A 300 -1.85 -4.65 27.76
N ALA A 301 -1.15 -3.99 28.69
CA ALA A 301 0.28 -4.19 28.92
C ALA A 301 0.57 -5.62 29.39
N GLY A 302 1.66 -6.23 28.93
CA GLY A 302 2.05 -7.59 29.27
C GLY A 302 1.37 -8.66 28.39
N SER A 303 1.10 -9.82 28.97
CA SER A 303 0.45 -10.94 28.31
C SER A 303 -1.07 -10.84 28.30
N HIS A 304 -1.74 -11.75 27.58
CA HIS A 304 -3.19 -11.87 27.63
C HIS A 304 -3.71 -12.25 29.03
N GLU A 305 -2.98 -13.11 29.73
CA GLU A 305 -3.27 -13.49 31.10
C GLU A 305 -3.17 -12.28 32.07
N ASP A 306 -2.22 -11.37 31.84
CA ASP A 306 -2.14 -10.13 32.60
C ASP A 306 -3.36 -9.22 32.35
N PHE A 307 -3.86 -9.17 31.12
CA PHE A 307 -5.09 -8.46 30.79
C PHE A 307 -6.31 -9.09 31.50
N GLN A 308 -6.45 -10.42 31.44
CA GLN A 308 -7.49 -11.14 32.12
C GLN A 308 -7.46 -10.89 33.65
N ALA A 309 -6.28 -10.98 34.27
CA ALA A 309 -6.10 -10.70 35.69
C ALA A 309 -6.53 -9.28 36.11
N ARG A 310 -6.29 -8.27 35.21
CA ARG A 310 -6.80 -6.90 35.45
C ARG A 310 -8.31 -6.80 35.36
N LEU A 311 -8.95 -7.58 34.48
CA LEU A 311 -10.39 -7.65 34.34
C LEU A 311 -11.03 -8.44 35.50
N ASP A 312 -10.31 -9.36 36.14
CA ASP A 312 -10.79 -10.12 37.32
C ASP A 312 -10.74 -9.29 38.62
N ASP A 313 -9.88 -8.25 38.65
CA ASP A 313 -9.85 -7.32 39.80
C ASP A 313 -10.96 -6.26 39.66
N PRO A 314 -11.94 -6.20 40.62
CA PRO A 314 -13.12 -5.34 40.48
C PRO A 314 -12.81 -3.83 40.38
N GLU A 315 -11.77 -3.34 41.05
CA GLU A 315 -11.40 -1.93 41.06
C GLU A 315 -10.75 -1.57 39.70
N THR A 316 -9.82 -2.38 39.26
CA THR A 316 -9.14 -2.23 37.96
C THR A 316 -10.13 -2.37 36.79
N ARG A 317 -11.04 -3.36 36.84
CA ARG A 317 -12.12 -3.54 35.85
C ARG A 317 -12.99 -2.29 35.73
N ALA A 318 -13.41 -1.69 36.89
CA ALA A 318 -14.22 -0.47 36.88
C ALA A 318 -13.49 0.70 36.19
N LYS A 319 -12.17 0.83 36.42
CA LYS A 319 -11.35 1.83 35.77
C LYS A 319 -11.24 1.57 34.25
N ILE A 320 -10.97 0.31 33.85
CA ILE A 320 -10.92 -0.08 32.42
C ILE A 320 -12.25 0.25 31.74
N LYS A 321 -13.39 -0.11 32.37
CA LYS A 321 -14.74 0.19 31.85
C LYS A 321 -14.92 1.69 31.62
N ALA A 322 -14.60 2.51 32.61
CA ALA A 322 -14.76 3.96 32.49
C ALA A 322 -13.94 4.57 31.33
N GLU A 323 -12.69 4.13 31.17
CA GLU A 323 -11.83 4.59 30.07
C GLU A 323 -12.28 4.02 28.72
N THR A 324 -12.73 2.77 28.63
CA THR A 324 -13.34 2.18 27.44
C THR A 324 -14.59 2.96 27.02
N MET A 325 -15.45 3.34 27.96
CA MET A 325 -16.60 4.20 27.67
C MET A 325 -16.15 5.55 27.07
N ALA A 326 -15.11 6.17 27.61
CA ALA A 326 -14.59 7.43 27.08
C ALA A 326 -14.07 7.26 25.64
N ILE A 327 -13.38 6.16 25.33
CA ILE A 327 -12.92 5.82 23.98
C ILE A 327 -14.10 5.62 23.03
N LEU A 328 -15.17 4.96 23.47
CA LEU A 328 -16.37 4.72 22.67
C LEU A 328 -17.20 6.00 22.48
N TYR A 329 -17.25 6.91 23.48
CA TYR A 329 -17.90 8.22 23.32
C TYR A 329 -17.16 9.14 22.34
N GLY A 330 -15.83 9.04 22.29
CA GLY A 330 -14.96 9.87 21.45
C GLY A 330 -14.47 9.14 20.22
N ALA A 331 -13.20 8.81 20.24
CA ALA A 331 -12.36 8.42 19.12
C ALA A 331 -12.85 7.23 18.27
N ARG A 332 -13.53 6.24 18.82
CA ARG A 332 -13.81 4.99 18.09
C ARG A 332 -15.26 4.87 17.59
N ALA A 333 -16.23 5.41 18.31
CA ALA A 333 -17.64 5.23 17.97
C ALA A 333 -18.42 6.55 17.91
N ALA A 334 -17.86 7.67 18.35
CA ALA A 334 -18.59 8.95 18.46
C ALA A 334 -19.91 8.81 19.24
N GLY A 335 -19.96 7.94 20.24
CA GLY A 335 -21.14 7.66 21.06
C GLY A 335 -22.17 6.72 20.41
N ASP A 336 -21.87 6.12 19.26
CA ASP A 336 -22.78 5.23 18.52
C ASP A 336 -22.10 3.88 18.21
N LEU A 337 -22.50 2.82 18.91
CA LEU A 337 -21.95 1.47 18.75
C LEU A 337 -22.20 0.87 17.35
N SER A 338 -23.15 1.39 16.58
CA SER A 338 -23.39 0.94 15.19
C SER A 338 -22.25 1.32 14.23
N ARG A 339 -21.38 2.24 14.65
CA ARG A 339 -20.20 2.68 13.86
C ARG A 339 -19.01 1.71 13.97
N ILE A 340 -19.09 0.69 14.80
CA ILE A 340 -18.07 -0.36 14.91
C ILE A 340 -18.68 -1.66 14.43
N THR A 341 -18.15 -2.23 13.34
CA THR A 341 -18.54 -3.55 12.82
C THR A 341 -17.43 -4.55 13.12
N VAL A 342 -17.76 -5.68 13.74
CA VAL A 342 -16.81 -6.77 13.97
C VAL A 342 -16.46 -7.39 12.63
N ALA A 343 -15.19 -7.34 12.24
CA ALA A 343 -14.72 -7.89 10.97
C ALA A 343 -14.38 -9.38 11.08
N SER A 344 -13.71 -9.77 12.18
CA SER A 344 -13.44 -11.17 12.52
C SER A 344 -13.35 -11.33 14.04
N PHE A 345 -13.79 -12.48 14.52
CA PHE A 345 -13.66 -12.84 15.93
C PHE A 345 -13.60 -14.37 16.06
N PRO A 346 -12.40 -14.99 16.08
CA PRO A 346 -12.26 -16.44 16.01
C PRO A 346 -12.98 -17.23 17.10
N SER A 347 -13.07 -16.69 18.34
CA SER A 347 -13.79 -17.33 19.47
C SER A 347 -15.32 -17.24 19.31
N HIS A 348 -15.81 -16.26 18.55
CA HIS A 348 -17.23 -15.98 18.30
C HIS A 348 -17.46 -15.60 16.85
N PRO A 349 -17.34 -16.54 15.89
CA PRO A 349 -17.47 -16.27 14.47
C PRO A 349 -18.84 -15.72 14.07
N GLU A 350 -19.88 -15.94 14.90
CA GLU A 350 -21.21 -15.37 14.72
C GLU A 350 -21.28 -13.85 14.85
N TYR A 351 -20.25 -13.21 15.42
CA TYR A 351 -20.18 -11.75 15.51
C TYR A 351 -19.64 -11.10 14.22
N ALA A 352 -19.01 -11.86 13.34
CA ALA A 352 -18.48 -11.31 12.08
C ALA A 352 -19.61 -10.67 11.24
N GLY A 353 -19.41 -9.42 10.84
CA GLY A 353 -20.39 -8.61 10.11
C GLY A 353 -21.44 -7.94 11.00
N LYS A 354 -21.42 -8.15 12.32
CA LYS A 354 -22.33 -7.50 13.25
C LYS A 354 -21.72 -6.22 13.80
N THR A 355 -22.57 -5.21 13.98
CA THR A 355 -22.18 -4.01 14.71
C THR A 355 -22.02 -4.30 16.21
N MET A 356 -21.23 -3.49 16.91
CA MET A 356 -21.13 -3.60 18.38
C MET A 356 -22.48 -3.34 19.07
N ALA A 357 -23.39 -2.59 18.44
CA ALA A 357 -24.78 -2.46 18.92
C ALA A 357 -25.50 -3.81 18.86
N GLU A 358 -25.44 -4.52 17.73
CA GLU A 358 -26.03 -5.85 17.56
C GLU A 358 -25.37 -6.89 18.46
N VAL A 359 -24.03 -6.88 18.57
CA VAL A 359 -23.30 -7.78 19.49
C VAL A 359 -23.74 -7.55 20.93
N THR A 360 -23.94 -6.29 21.35
CA THR A 360 -24.46 -5.96 22.70
C THR A 360 -25.85 -6.54 22.90
N GLN A 361 -26.75 -6.45 21.90
CA GLN A 361 -28.10 -7.05 21.98
C GLN A 361 -28.04 -8.58 21.96
N MET A 362 -27.16 -9.21 21.18
CA MET A 362 -26.96 -10.67 21.17
C MET A 362 -26.52 -11.18 22.54
N ASN A 363 -25.83 -10.34 23.34
CA ASN A 363 -25.46 -10.62 24.73
C ASN A 363 -26.56 -10.21 25.76
N GLY A 364 -27.79 -9.98 25.27
CA GLY A 364 -28.99 -9.74 26.12
C GLY A 364 -29.02 -8.36 26.78
N ARG A 365 -28.30 -7.36 26.24
CA ARG A 365 -28.22 -6.01 26.83
C ARG A 365 -28.70 -4.94 25.83
N GLU A 366 -29.23 -3.85 26.37
CA GLU A 366 -29.53 -2.64 25.57
C GLU A 366 -28.23 -2.06 25.00
N PRO A 367 -28.20 -1.59 23.72
CA PRO A 367 -27.01 -1.11 23.06
C PRO A 367 -26.59 0.32 23.48
N THR A 368 -26.38 0.52 24.77
CA THR A 368 -25.82 1.73 25.35
C THR A 368 -24.29 1.65 25.34
N ILE A 369 -23.60 2.80 25.38
CA ILE A 369 -22.13 2.83 25.46
C ILE A 369 -21.63 2.09 26.72
N GLU A 370 -22.35 2.20 27.85
CA GLU A 370 -22.00 1.48 29.07
C GLU A 370 -22.05 -0.04 28.88
N ASN A 371 -23.12 -0.56 28.29
CA ASN A 371 -23.27 -1.99 28.03
C ASN A 371 -22.32 -2.46 26.92
N GLY A 372 -22.08 -1.63 25.89
CA GLY A 372 -21.11 -1.93 24.85
C GLY A 372 -19.67 -2.02 25.37
N ALA A 373 -19.30 -1.16 26.32
CA ALA A 373 -17.99 -1.25 26.99
C ALA A 373 -17.86 -2.54 27.79
N GLU A 374 -18.93 -2.92 28.53
CA GLU A 374 -18.96 -4.18 29.28
C GLU A 374 -18.84 -5.40 28.37
N VAL A 375 -19.64 -5.45 27.29
CA VAL A 375 -19.58 -6.54 26.30
C VAL A 375 -18.22 -6.60 25.63
N ALA A 376 -17.62 -5.45 25.26
CA ALA A 376 -16.28 -5.42 24.68
C ALA A 376 -15.24 -6.03 25.63
N MET A 377 -15.28 -5.72 26.93
CA MET A 377 -14.37 -6.32 27.92
C MET A 377 -14.59 -7.82 28.06
N GLU A 378 -15.85 -8.29 28.05
CA GLU A 378 -16.20 -9.71 28.17
C GLU A 378 -15.74 -10.51 26.98
N ILE A 379 -16.05 -10.07 25.75
CA ILE A 379 -15.64 -10.81 24.54
C ILE A 379 -14.11 -10.78 24.34
N LEU A 380 -13.45 -9.69 24.71
CA LEU A 380 -12.00 -9.56 24.63
C LEU A 380 -11.26 -10.33 25.73
N TYR A 381 -11.95 -10.69 26.84
CA TYR A 381 -11.45 -11.62 27.83
C TYR A 381 -11.23 -13.02 27.22
N ASP A 382 -12.13 -13.47 26.32
CA ASP A 382 -12.08 -14.78 25.67
C ASP A 382 -11.17 -14.82 24.42
N GLY A 383 -10.65 -13.68 23.99
CA GLY A 383 -9.76 -13.61 22.83
C GLY A 383 -9.78 -12.27 22.11
N GLY A 384 -9.27 -12.26 20.89
CA GLY A 384 -9.16 -11.06 20.07
C GLY A 384 -9.80 -11.22 18.70
N GLY A 385 -10.12 -10.07 18.09
CA GLY A 385 -10.66 -9.98 16.75
C GLY A 385 -10.32 -8.63 16.11
N SER A 386 -10.75 -8.45 14.88
CA SER A 386 -10.65 -7.18 14.17
C SER A 386 -12.00 -6.50 13.99
N ALA A 387 -12.00 -5.20 13.83
CA ALA A 387 -13.20 -4.42 13.60
C ALA A 387 -12.99 -3.34 12.54
N ILE A 388 -14.08 -2.92 11.93
CA ILE A 388 -14.19 -1.80 11.00
C ILE A 388 -14.80 -0.65 11.78
N TYR A 389 -14.19 0.53 11.68
CA TYR A 389 -14.58 1.74 12.40
C TYR A 389 -14.98 2.83 11.41
N HIS A 390 -16.25 3.19 11.35
CA HIS A 390 -16.77 4.27 10.51
C HIS A 390 -16.53 5.62 11.21
N MET A 391 -15.32 6.19 11.02
CA MET A 391 -14.83 7.30 11.83
C MET A 391 -14.18 8.44 11.03
N MET A 392 -14.42 8.52 9.73
CA MET A 392 -13.93 9.59 8.86
C MET A 392 -15.08 10.18 8.04
N VAL A 393 -14.84 11.31 7.39
CA VAL A 393 -15.78 11.97 6.48
C VAL A 393 -15.20 12.09 5.08
N GLU A 394 -16.07 12.04 4.09
CA GLU A 394 -15.71 12.04 2.68
C GLU A 394 -14.93 13.30 2.27
N GLU A 395 -15.29 14.46 2.82
CA GLU A 395 -14.64 15.74 2.53
C GLU A 395 -13.14 15.72 2.87
N ASP A 396 -12.76 15.10 4.00
CA ASP A 396 -11.35 14.94 4.38
C ASP A 396 -10.64 13.93 3.46
N VAL A 397 -11.31 12.82 3.11
CA VAL A 397 -10.77 11.83 2.15
C VAL A 397 -10.45 12.50 0.82
N GLN A 398 -11.38 13.30 0.26
CA GLN A 398 -11.19 13.99 -1.00
C GLN A 398 -10.05 15.02 -0.93
N ARG A 399 -10.01 15.82 0.14
CA ARG A 399 -8.98 16.87 0.31
C ARG A 399 -7.59 16.27 0.46
N ILE A 400 -7.44 15.19 1.23
CA ILE A 400 -6.16 14.50 1.40
C ILE A 400 -5.72 13.88 0.06
N MET A 401 -6.66 13.26 -0.68
CA MET A 401 -6.38 12.65 -1.98
C MET A 401 -5.85 13.65 -3.01
N GLN A 402 -6.35 14.89 -3.00
CA GLN A 402 -5.92 15.96 -3.92
C GLN A 402 -4.53 16.51 -3.59
N ALA A 403 -4.03 16.35 -2.35
CA ALA A 403 -2.72 16.87 -1.99
C ALA A 403 -1.62 16.25 -2.88
N PRO A 404 -0.67 17.06 -3.41
CA PRO A 404 0.31 16.60 -4.40
C PRO A 404 1.32 15.61 -3.84
N PHE A 405 1.43 15.48 -2.53
CA PHE A 405 2.32 14.58 -1.81
C PHE A 405 1.60 13.35 -1.22
N THR A 406 0.35 13.09 -1.63
CA THR A 406 -0.43 11.93 -1.21
C THR A 406 -0.38 10.84 -2.28
N SER A 407 0.10 9.65 -1.94
CA SER A 407 -0.06 8.43 -2.73
C SER A 407 -1.29 7.64 -2.31
N ILE A 408 -1.76 6.76 -3.19
CA ILE A 408 -2.85 5.83 -2.88
C ILE A 408 -2.25 4.52 -2.37
N ALA A 409 -2.78 4.04 -1.26
CA ALA A 409 -2.42 2.74 -0.69
C ALA A 409 -3.64 2.08 -0.04
N SER A 410 -3.63 0.76 0.10
CA SER A 410 -4.82 0.05 0.57
C SER A 410 -4.92 -0.07 2.09
N ASP A 411 -3.81 -0.15 2.79
CA ASP A 411 -3.76 -0.61 4.19
C ASP A 411 -4.48 -1.98 4.35
N GLY A 412 -4.47 -2.77 3.28
CA GLY A 412 -5.15 -4.04 3.17
C GLY A 412 -4.27 -5.24 3.51
N SER A 413 -4.82 -6.44 3.37
CA SER A 413 -4.16 -7.72 3.66
C SER A 413 -4.38 -8.75 2.53
N ALA A 414 -3.57 -9.79 2.46
CA ALA A 414 -3.82 -10.96 1.64
C ALA A 414 -4.98 -11.77 2.27
N VAL A 415 -6.22 -11.38 1.99
CA VAL A 415 -7.41 -11.99 2.57
C VAL A 415 -7.80 -13.27 1.84
N THR A 416 -8.35 -14.23 2.57
CA THR A 416 -8.92 -15.44 1.99
C THR A 416 -10.36 -15.16 1.60
N PHE A 417 -10.69 -15.37 0.32
CA PHE A 417 -12.05 -15.16 -0.19
C PHE A 417 -13.09 -15.98 0.59
N GLY A 418 -14.18 -15.33 0.99
CA GLY A 418 -15.29 -15.96 1.73
C GLY A 418 -15.02 -16.16 3.22
N LYS A 419 -13.86 -15.74 3.76
CA LYS A 419 -13.54 -15.85 5.18
C LYS A 419 -13.66 -14.51 5.88
N ASP A 420 -14.34 -14.48 7.02
CA ASP A 420 -14.58 -13.27 7.83
C ASP A 420 -15.39 -12.18 7.06
N VAL A 421 -15.42 -10.95 7.54
CA VAL A 421 -16.06 -9.80 6.86
C VAL A 421 -15.03 -8.67 6.76
N PRO A 422 -14.10 -8.76 5.80
CA PRO A 422 -12.99 -7.81 5.70
C PRO A 422 -13.48 -6.42 5.25
N HIS A 423 -12.69 -5.39 5.60
CA HIS A 423 -12.88 -4.05 5.09
C HIS A 423 -12.79 -4.02 3.55
N LEU A 424 -13.64 -3.24 2.89
CA LEU A 424 -13.72 -3.13 1.41
C LEU A 424 -12.38 -2.73 0.76
N ARG A 425 -11.48 -2.04 1.48
CA ARG A 425 -10.15 -1.65 0.99
C ARG A 425 -9.28 -2.83 0.54
N ASN A 426 -9.59 -4.03 1.03
CA ASN A 426 -8.88 -5.24 0.60
C ASN A 426 -9.17 -5.62 -0.87
N TYR A 427 -10.30 -5.18 -1.42
CA TYR A 427 -10.77 -5.57 -2.75
C TYR A 427 -10.92 -4.42 -3.73
N GLY A 428 -11.03 -3.17 -3.24
CA GLY A 428 -11.52 -2.07 -4.06
C GLY A 428 -10.73 -0.76 -4.02
N THR A 429 -9.59 -0.68 -3.35
CA THR A 429 -8.87 0.60 -3.16
C THR A 429 -8.55 1.30 -4.47
N PHE A 430 -7.82 0.65 -5.36
CA PHE A 430 -7.36 1.26 -6.62
C PHE A 430 -8.49 1.47 -7.63
N PRO A 431 -9.36 0.47 -7.90
CA PRO A 431 -10.49 0.66 -8.80
C PRO A 431 -11.51 1.70 -8.30
N ARG A 432 -11.67 1.87 -6.96
CA ARG A 432 -12.50 2.94 -6.40
C ARG A 432 -11.97 4.33 -6.76
N VAL A 433 -10.66 4.52 -6.75
CA VAL A 433 -10.08 5.80 -7.21
C VAL A 433 -10.43 6.06 -8.66
N LEU A 434 -10.27 5.07 -9.53
CA LEU A 434 -10.57 5.18 -10.96
C LEU A 434 -12.07 5.40 -11.23
N ARG A 435 -12.94 4.65 -10.55
CA ARG A 435 -14.39 4.79 -10.71
C ARG A 435 -14.91 6.08 -10.08
N LYS A 436 -14.79 6.20 -8.76
CA LYS A 436 -15.46 7.26 -7.99
C LYS A 436 -14.80 8.61 -8.22
N TYR A 437 -13.47 8.69 -8.00
CA TYR A 437 -12.81 9.98 -7.93
C TYR A 437 -12.28 10.49 -9.27
N VAL A 438 -12.08 9.60 -10.26
CA VAL A 438 -11.75 10.02 -11.64
C VAL A 438 -13.02 10.11 -12.48
N ARG A 439 -13.72 8.99 -12.72
CA ARG A 439 -14.82 8.92 -13.68
C ARG A 439 -16.10 9.61 -13.21
N GLU A 440 -16.55 9.37 -11.97
CA GLU A 440 -17.85 9.83 -11.48
C GLU A 440 -17.79 11.25 -10.94
N GLU A 441 -16.78 11.60 -10.14
CA GLU A 441 -16.68 12.89 -9.46
C GLU A 441 -15.73 13.89 -10.15
N GLY A 442 -14.78 13.41 -10.98
CA GLY A 442 -13.78 14.28 -11.62
C GLY A 442 -12.90 15.01 -10.61
N LEU A 443 -12.64 14.37 -9.46
CA LEU A 443 -11.81 14.93 -8.40
C LEU A 443 -10.32 14.94 -8.79
N LEU A 444 -9.89 13.93 -9.51
CA LEU A 444 -8.55 13.76 -10.09
C LEU A 444 -8.67 13.53 -11.60
N ASP A 445 -7.68 14.02 -12.35
CA ASP A 445 -7.48 13.55 -13.72
C ASP A 445 -6.91 12.12 -13.69
N LEU A 446 -7.14 11.36 -14.77
CA LEU A 446 -6.68 9.97 -14.86
C LEU A 446 -5.16 9.85 -14.68
N GLU A 447 -4.40 10.73 -15.31
CA GLU A 447 -2.94 10.77 -15.26
C GLU A 447 -2.43 11.05 -13.83
N GLN A 448 -3.11 11.95 -13.11
CA GLN A 448 -2.80 12.22 -11.70
C GLN A 448 -3.08 11.00 -10.82
N ALA A 449 -4.21 10.32 -11.03
CA ALA A 449 -4.57 9.12 -10.28
C ALA A 449 -3.55 7.99 -10.53
N ILE A 450 -3.19 7.73 -11.79
CA ILE A 450 -2.18 6.72 -12.15
C ILE A 450 -0.82 7.09 -11.55
N HIS A 451 -0.39 8.36 -11.61
CA HIS A 451 0.86 8.82 -10.99
C HIS A 451 0.90 8.52 -9.49
N LYS A 452 -0.19 8.81 -8.76
CA LYS A 452 -0.33 8.57 -7.32
C LYS A 452 -0.34 7.07 -6.94
N MET A 453 -0.62 6.20 -7.90
CA MET A 453 -0.68 4.74 -7.72
C MET A 453 0.56 4.01 -8.28
N THR A 454 1.48 4.71 -8.97
CA THR A 454 2.58 4.08 -9.70
C THR A 454 3.94 4.77 -9.47
N ALA A 455 4.24 5.86 -10.18
CA ALA A 455 5.54 6.51 -10.10
C ALA A 455 5.80 7.16 -8.74
N MET A 456 4.81 7.80 -8.14
CA MET A 456 4.98 8.41 -6.81
C MET A 456 5.36 7.38 -5.74
N PRO A 457 4.66 6.23 -5.59
CA PRO A 457 5.11 5.19 -4.68
C PRO A 457 6.46 4.55 -5.06
N ALA A 458 6.78 4.38 -6.36
CA ALA A 458 8.08 3.89 -6.78
C ALA A 458 9.21 4.83 -6.35
N ASP A 459 9.04 6.14 -6.57
CA ASP A 459 10.00 7.17 -6.17
C ASP A 459 10.19 7.19 -4.65
N ARG A 460 9.09 7.02 -3.88
CA ARG A 460 9.14 6.99 -2.41
C ARG A 460 10.08 5.91 -1.88
N ILE A 461 10.08 4.73 -2.48
CA ILE A 461 10.94 3.61 -2.06
C ILE A 461 12.25 3.52 -2.86
N GLY A 462 12.54 4.49 -3.74
CA GLY A 462 13.76 4.52 -4.56
C GLY A 462 13.83 3.39 -5.59
N HIS A 463 12.68 2.94 -6.13
CA HIS A 463 12.66 1.85 -7.10
C HIS A 463 12.70 2.39 -8.54
N GLU A 464 13.88 2.38 -9.15
CA GLU A 464 14.15 3.06 -10.43
C GLU A 464 13.61 2.36 -11.67
N THR A 465 13.32 1.04 -11.60
CA THR A 465 12.97 0.24 -12.78
C THR A 465 11.50 -0.13 -12.88
N ARG A 466 10.64 0.39 -11.98
CA ARG A 466 9.19 0.10 -11.91
C ARG A 466 8.39 1.39 -11.73
N GLY A 467 7.06 1.31 -11.85
CA GLY A 467 6.15 2.43 -11.65
C GLY A 467 6.02 3.39 -12.82
N ARG A 468 6.73 3.13 -13.93
CA ARG A 468 6.63 3.89 -15.19
C ARG A 468 6.66 2.98 -16.40
N LEU A 469 5.98 3.39 -17.48
CA LEU A 469 6.11 2.77 -18.80
C LEU A 469 7.17 3.53 -19.59
N ALA A 470 8.37 2.98 -19.68
CA ALA A 470 9.46 3.51 -20.48
C ALA A 470 10.37 2.38 -20.97
N LYS A 471 11.11 2.63 -22.04
CA LYS A 471 12.10 1.68 -22.56
C LYS A 471 13.13 1.32 -21.48
N GLY A 472 13.35 0.02 -21.27
CA GLY A 472 14.26 -0.52 -20.27
C GLY A 472 13.63 -0.76 -18.90
N MET A 473 12.39 -0.32 -18.67
CA MET A 473 11.66 -0.59 -17.45
C MET A 473 11.14 -2.03 -17.41
N ILE A 474 10.92 -2.53 -16.22
CA ILE A 474 10.28 -3.84 -16.01
C ILE A 474 8.80 -3.74 -16.42
N ALA A 475 8.33 -4.74 -17.14
CA ALA A 475 6.97 -4.82 -17.64
C ALA A 475 5.99 -5.29 -16.54
N ASP A 476 5.80 -4.45 -15.51
CA ASP A 476 4.67 -4.49 -14.61
C ASP A 476 3.61 -3.56 -15.19
N ILE A 477 2.51 -4.12 -15.69
CA ILE A 477 1.54 -3.39 -16.51
C ILE A 477 0.13 -3.79 -16.11
N SER A 478 -0.76 -2.80 -16.02
CA SER A 478 -2.21 -2.99 -15.84
C SER A 478 -2.97 -2.42 -17.03
N ILE A 479 -3.84 -3.23 -17.63
CA ILE A 479 -4.69 -2.88 -18.77
C ILE A 479 -6.14 -2.94 -18.30
N PHE A 480 -6.84 -1.82 -18.40
CA PHE A 480 -8.23 -1.73 -17.91
C PHE A 480 -9.09 -0.87 -18.82
N ASP A 481 -10.39 -1.14 -18.81
CA ASP A 481 -11.40 -0.32 -19.46
C ASP A 481 -11.78 0.85 -18.52
N PRO A 482 -11.48 2.11 -18.89
CA PRO A 482 -11.75 3.26 -18.05
C PRO A 482 -13.25 3.51 -17.82
N GLU A 483 -14.13 3.03 -18.71
CA GLU A 483 -15.57 3.20 -18.62
C GLU A 483 -16.24 2.20 -17.67
N THR A 484 -15.63 1.01 -17.48
CA THR A 484 -16.22 -0.08 -16.72
C THR A 484 -15.46 -0.50 -15.49
N VAL A 485 -14.19 -0.04 -15.32
CA VAL A 485 -13.40 -0.37 -14.12
C VAL A 485 -14.15 0.07 -12.85
N SER A 486 -14.28 -0.88 -11.91
CA SER A 486 -15.10 -0.67 -10.71
C SER A 486 -14.63 -1.50 -9.53
N ASP A 487 -14.70 -0.89 -8.34
CA ASP A 487 -14.79 -1.59 -7.07
C ASP A 487 -16.24 -2.01 -6.84
N ASN A 488 -16.43 -2.97 -5.94
CA ASN A 488 -17.76 -3.35 -5.46
C ASN A 488 -17.96 -2.71 -4.08
N ASP A 489 -18.76 -1.65 -4.01
CA ASP A 489 -18.97 -0.83 -2.81
C ASP A 489 -20.13 -1.35 -1.95
N ASP A 490 -20.05 -2.64 -1.55
CA ASP A 490 -21.09 -3.31 -0.77
C ASP A 490 -20.53 -3.87 0.54
N TRP A 491 -20.76 -3.16 1.65
CA TRP A 491 -20.36 -3.57 2.99
C TRP A 491 -21.04 -4.85 3.49
N ALA A 492 -22.21 -5.20 2.93
CA ALA A 492 -22.91 -6.43 3.30
C ALA A 492 -22.26 -7.67 2.63
N HIS A 493 -21.65 -7.48 1.46
CA HIS A 493 -21.00 -8.55 0.69
C HIS A 493 -19.59 -8.11 0.28
N PRO A 494 -18.63 -8.01 1.21
CA PRO A 494 -17.32 -7.42 0.95
C PRO A 494 -16.41 -8.28 0.06
N HIS A 495 -16.68 -9.58 -0.04
CA HIS A 495 -15.91 -10.51 -0.86
C HIS A 495 -16.32 -10.44 -2.33
N GLN A 496 -15.89 -9.38 -3.00
CA GLN A 496 -16.12 -9.19 -4.43
C GLN A 496 -14.85 -8.64 -5.06
N TYR A 497 -14.31 -9.35 -6.05
CA TYR A 497 -13.17 -8.82 -6.81
C TYR A 497 -13.59 -7.62 -7.65
N ALA A 498 -12.67 -6.70 -7.85
CA ALA A 498 -12.83 -5.59 -8.77
C ALA A 498 -13.01 -6.09 -10.22
N THR A 499 -13.64 -5.28 -11.03
CA THR A 499 -13.91 -5.57 -12.45
C THR A 499 -13.30 -4.51 -13.36
N GLY A 500 -13.21 -4.78 -14.66
CA GLY A 500 -12.73 -3.86 -15.68
C GLY A 500 -11.23 -3.97 -15.98
N PHE A 501 -10.44 -4.74 -15.21
CA PHE A 501 -9.07 -5.09 -15.57
C PHE A 501 -9.05 -6.28 -16.53
N SER A 502 -8.68 -6.04 -17.79
CA SER A 502 -8.59 -7.11 -18.80
C SER A 502 -7.30 -7.91 -18.67
N HIS A 503 -6.18 -7.24 -18.42
CA HIS A 503 -4.88 -7.90 -18.28
C HIS A 503 -4.03 -7.23 -17.19
N VAL A 504 -3.29 -8.04 -16.46
CA VAL A 504 -2.26 -7.59 -15.51
C VAL A 504 -1.00 -8.42 -15.73
N LEU A 505 0.12 -7.73 -15.90
CA LEU A 505 1.43 -8.34 -16.06
C LEU A 505 2.30 -8.02 -14.85
N VAL A 506 2.99 -9.02 -14.35
CA VAL A 506 4.03 -8.90 -13.33
C VAL A 506 5.34 -9.41 -13.93
N SER A 507 6.35 -8.56 -14.01
CA SER A 507 7.64 -8.90 -14.62
C SER A 507 7.47 -9.56 -16.01
N GLY A 508 6.65 -8.95 -16.88
CA GLY A 508 6.36 -9.41 -18.25
C GLY A 508 5.45 -10.64 -18.36
N THR A 509 5.03 -11.22 -17.26
CA THR A 509 4.19 -12.42 -17.25
C THR A 509 2.74 -12.08 -16.88
N LEU A 510 1.79 -12.55 -17.67
CA LEU A 510 0.37 -12.36 -17.41
C LEU A 510 -0.07 -13.11 -16.15
N VAL A 511 -0.56 -12.39 -15.16
CA VAL A 511 -1.19 -12.90 -13.95
C VAL A 511 -2.72 -12.80 -14.01
N ILE A 512 -3.24 -11.81 -14.75
CA ILE A 512 -4.63 -11.72 -15.20
C ILE A 512 -4.60 -11.68 -16.73
N SER A 513 -5.45 -12.45 -17.38
CA SER A 513 -5.64 -12.47 -18.83
C SER A 513 -7.12 -12.61 -19.16
N ASP A 514 -7.62 -11.69 -19.99
CA ASP A 514 -9.04 -11.63 -20.37
C ASP A 514 -9.99 -11.57 -19.16
N GLY A 515 -9.54 -10.88 -18.08
CA GLY A 515 -10.28 -10.72 -16.84
C GLY A 515 -10.23 -11.93 -15.90
N GLU A 516 -9.47 -12.97 -16.22
CA GLU A 516 -9.37 -14.20 -15.43
C GLU A 516 -7.96 -14.38 -14.86
N ARG A 517 -7.86 -14.98 -13.67
CA ARG A 517 -6.60 -15.35 -13.02
C ARG A 517 -5.90 -16.46 -13.82
N THR A 518 -4.59 -16.30 -14.08
CA THR A 518 -3.75 -17.35 -14.64
C THR A 518 -3.05 -18.16 -13.54
N ASP A 519 -2.41 -19.28 -13.86
CA ASP A 519 -1.63 -20.09 -12.91
C ASP A 519 -0.20 -19.57 -12.67
N ALA A 520 0.12 -18.34 -13.11
CA ALA A 520 1.46 -17.80 -13.03
C ALA A 520 1.76 -17.17 -11.66
N PHE A 521 2.99 -17.38 -11.18
CA PHE A 521 3.54 -16.81 -9.94
C PHE A 521 4.91 -16.20 -10.23
N PRO A 522 4.97 -15.09 -11.00
CA PRO A 522 6.22 -14.46 -11.45
C PRO A 522 6.80 -13.46 -10.45
N GLY A 523 6.08 -13.19 -9.35
CA GLY A 523 6.47 -12.18 -8.37
C GLY A 523 7.82 -12.47 -7.75
N LYS A 524 8.51 -11.40 -7.42
CA LYS A 524 9.87 -11.41 -6.84
C LYS A 524 9.87 -10.70 -5.49
N VAL A 525 10.75 -11.14 -4.60
CA VAL A 525 11.15 -10.32 -3.45
C VAL A 525 12.01 -9.18 -3.99
N LEU A 526 11.53 -7.96 -3.76
CA LEU A 526 12.26 -6.74 -4.13
C LEU A 526 13.11 -6.30 -2.96
N LYS A 527 14.35 -5.96 -3.25
CA LYS A 527 15.32 -5.46 -2.27
C LYS A 527 15.73 -4.05 -2.64
N ARG A 528 15.95 -3.22 -1.63
CA ARG A 528 16.51 -1.88 -1.82
C ARG A 528 17.86 -1.98 -2.53
N SER A 529 18.09 -1.15 -3.53
CA SER A 529 19.39 -1.04 -4.18
C SER A 529 20.41 -0.46 -3.19
N VAL A 530 21.50 -1.17 -2.94
CA VAL A 530 22.63 -0.62 -2.20
C VAL A 530 23.43 0.19 -3.20
N HIS A 531 23.47 1.51 -3.06
CA HIS A 531 24.42 2.33 -3.81
C HIS A 531 25.82 2.04 -3.25
N GLU A 532 26.67 1.37 -4.05
CA GLU A 532 28.10 1.20 -3.76
C GLU A 532 28.87 2.54 -3.87
#